data_3af647d2a152728e8160a55587657185
#
_entry.id   3af647d2a152728e8160a55587657185
#
_cell.length_a   1.000
_cell.length_b   1.000
_cell.length_c   1.000
_cell.angle_alpha   90.00
_cell.angle_beta   90.00
_cell.angle_gamma   90.00
#
_symmetry.space_group_name_H-M   'P 1'
#
loop_
_entity.id
_entity.type
_entity.pdbx_description
1 polymer ?
#
loop_
_entity_poly.entity_id
_entity_poly.type
_entity_poly.pdbx_seq_one_letter_code
_entity_poly.pdbx_strand_id
1 'polypeptide(L)'
;MILARTRLAALATSALTVALITAGQPAAQAAREPALPAAFAKAASASDVPRDLLVALAYAETHLDDHQGKPSASGGYGLMHLVSNPTTHALEKAAQLTSLPVEKLRSDNAANILGGAALLRSYADELGLDDAGRKDAGRWYQAVAKYGNASSPEIARLYADSVYEQLGLGITARGVTVKPQEVTADRGDYAKARDLSTQGDVGVLSTDYGPAAWVPASSSNYTASSRPSSYAIDRVVIHVTQGSYAGTISWFQNSAAQVSAHYVVKSSNGAITQMVREKDVAWHAGNWTYNTRSIGIEHEGYVSESSWFTDAMYRASAALTKAICDKYGIPKDRAHIIGHNEVPGADHTDPGPYWNWTTYMNYVTGGGTPSWSTTVDNATSGQFTASGNWGTSAYSSQRYGADYRFSDPVAASDPAWYQAAIPSAGTYKVEVWYPSDPGYNSSAPYIVAASGGNQTVYVDQRSGGGGWRSIGSFSLNAGTYNVVGVSRWTAGTGLVIADAVRISKV
;
A
#
# COMPACT_ATOMS: atom_id res chain seq x y z
N MET A 1 13.78 -79.89 8.30
CA MET A 1 13.34 -81.12 8.97
C MET A 1 12.42 -80.70 10.16
N ILE A 2 11.15 -81.13 10.09
CA ILE A 2 10.15 -81.38 11.14
C ILE A 2 9.62 -80.12 11.90
N LEU A 3 8.49 -79.69 11.47
CA LEU A 3 7.14 -79.55 12.07
C LEU A 3 6.97 -79.83 13.58
N ALA A 4 6.33 -78.93 14.31
CA ALA A 4 5.23 -79.28 15.20
C ALA A 4 4.33 -78.03 15.49
N ARG A 5 3.04 -78.23 15.19
CA ARG A 5 1.89 -77.42 15.61
C ARG A 5 1.54 -77.81 17.04
N THR A 6 1.07 -76.87 17.87
CA THR A 6 0.05 -77.18 18.87
C THR A 6 -0.83 -75.95 19.21
N ARG A 7 -2.04 -76.25 19.52
CA ARG A 7 -3.29 -75.46 19.52
C ARG A 7 -3.57 -74.74 20.86
N LEU A 8 -4.29 -73.62 20.72
CA LEU A 8 -5.39 -73.03 21.54
C LEU A 8 -5.53 -73.41 23.02
N ALA A 9 -5.67 -72.35 23.83
CA ALA A 9 -6.72 -72.29 24.86
C ALA A 9 -7.12 -70.83 25.09
N ALA A 10 -8.40 -70.54 24.91
CA ALA A 10 -9.01 -69.23 25.19
C ALA A 10 -9.34 -69.14 26.68
N LEU A 11 -8.96 -68.03 27.34
CA LEU A 11 -9.53 -67.66 28.64
C LEU A 11 -10.11 -66.26 28.49
N ALA A 12 -11.41 -66.15 28.62
CA ALA A 12 -12.16 -64.93 28.69
C ALA A 12 -11.98 -64.30 30.08
N THR A 13 -11.41 -63.14 30.17
CA THR A 13 -11.45 -62.29 31.37
C THR A 13 -12.20 -61.00 31.06
N SER A 14 -13.33 -60.84 31.72
CA SER A 14 -14.19 -59.65 31.70
C SER A 14 -13.45 -58.51 32.32
N ALA A 15 -13.05 -57.51 31.51
CA ALA A 15 -12.52 -56.24 32.02
C ALA A 15 -13.67 -55.25 32.17
N LEU A 16 -13.90 -54.82 33.39
CA LEU A 16 -14.80 -53.74 33.78
C LEU A 16 -14.19 -52.43 33.36
N THR A 17 -14.68 -51.78 32.29
CA THR A 17 -14.25 -50.46 31.84
C THR A 17 -14.91 -49.40 32.72
N VAL A 18 -14.14 -48.84 33.66
CA VAL A 18 -14.51 -47.60 34.35
C VAL A 18 -14.27 -46.43 33.37
N ALA A 19 -15.35 -45.86 32.83
CA ALA A 19 -15.28 -44.63 32.03
C ALA A 19 -14.95 -43.46 33.00
N LEU A 20 -13.68 -43.00 32.96
CA LEU A 20 -13.35 -41.69 33.49
C LEU A 20 -13.93 -40.63 32.56
N ILE A 21 -15.00 -39.97 32.99
CA ILE A 21 -15.47 -38.70 32.38
C ILE A 21 -14.47 -37.65 32.77
N THR A 22 -13.47 -37.39 31.93
CA THR A 22 -12.67 -36.15 32.01
C THR A 22 -13.59 -35.02 31.58
N ALA A 23 -14.08 -34.24 32.54
CA ALA A 23 -14.69 -32.96 32.26
C ALA A 23 -13.64 -32.08 31.53
N GLY A 24 -13.80 -31.95 30.20
CA GLY A 24 -12.99 -31.04 29.40
C GLY A 24 -13.17 -29.63 29.94
N GLN A 25 -12.10 -29.04 30.46
CA GLN A 25 -12.09 -27.60 30.69
C GLN A 25 -12.44 -26.93 29.36
N PRO A 26 -13.36 -25.95 29.33
CA PRO A 26 -13.59 -25.16 28.14
C PRO A 26 -12.26 -24.52 27.77
N ALA A 27 -11.78 -24.76 26.55
CA ALA A 27 -10.64 -24.07 25.99
C ALA A 27 -10.92 -22.56 26.18
N ALA A 28 -10.04 -21.86 26.87
CA ALA A 28 -10.12 -20.42 27.00
C ALA A 28 -10.23 -19.84 25.60
N GLN A 29 -11.42 -19.32 25.27
CA GLN A 29 -11.67 -18.69 24.00
C GLN A 29 -10.74 -17.50 23.95
N ALA A 30 -9.71 -17.54 23.08
CA ALA A 30 -8.81 -16.43 22.90
C ALA A 30 -9.68 -15.19 22.70
N ALA A 31 -9.52 -14.19 23.58
CA ALA A 31 -10.31 -12.97 23.51
C ALA A 31 -10.08 -12.36 22.11
N ARG A 32 -11.15 -12.31 21.33
CA ARG A 32 -11.10 -11.72 19.99
C ARG A 32 -10.61 -10.29 20.14
N GLU A 33 -9.56 -9.93 19.40
CA GLU A 33 -9.06 -8.55 19.40
C GLU A 33 -10.22 -7.57 19.20
N PRO A 34 -10.28 -6.47 19.96
CA PRO A 34 -11.31 -5.47 19.75
C PRO A 34 -11.21 -4.92 18.34
N ALA A 35 -12.36 -4.74 17.67
CA ALA A 35 -12.40 -4.10 16.36
C ALA A 35 -11.71 -2.73 16.42
N LEU A 36 -10.98 -2.35 15.37
CA LEU A 36 -10.19 -1.11 15.33
C LEU A 36 -10.95 0.15 15.80
N PRO A 37 -12.23 0.38 15.44
CA PRO A 37 -12.99 1.52 15.95
C PRO A 37 -13.08 1.55 17.48
N ALA A 38 -13.28 0.40 18.12
CA ALA A 38 -13.35 0.30 19.57
C ALA A 38 -11.97 0.49 20.22
N ALA A 39 -10.91 -0.01 19.61
CA ALA A 39 -9.54 0.18 20.08
C ALA A 39 -9.15 1.67 20.08
N PHE A 40 -9.42 2.39 18.97
CA PHE A 40 -9.18 3.84 18.89
C PHE A 40 -10.01 4.63 19.91
N ALA A 41 -11.29 4.32 20.08
CA ALA A 41 -12.16 5.00 21.04
C ALA A 41 -11.66 4.79 22.49
N LYS A 42 -11.26 3.56 22.82
CA LYS A 42 -10.71 3.22 24.14
C LYS A 42 -9.38 3.94 24.41
N ALA A 43 -8.46 3.92 23.48
CA ALA A 43 -7.15 4.56 23.62
C ALA A 43 -7.27 6.09 23.72
N ALA A 44 -8.12 6.69 22.91
CA ALA A 44 -8.44 8.12 22.92
C ALA A 44 -8.98 8.56 24.30
N SER A 45 -9.95 7.82 24.81
CA SER A 45 -10.53 8.08 26.16
C SER A 45 -9.52 7.87 27.29
N ALA A 46 -8.70 6.81 27.21
CA ALA A 46 -7.71 6.48 28.26
C ALA A 46 -6.58 7.50 28.32
N SER A 47 -6.22 8.14 27.20
CA SER A 47 -5.12 9.11 27.11
C SER A 47 -5.60 10.57 26.99
N ASP A 48 -6.90 10.82 27.00
CA ASP A 48 -7.52 12.15 26.79
C ASP A 48 -6.99 12.83 25.52
N VAL A 49 -7.01 12.09 24.40
CA VAL A 49 -6.59 12.51 23.06
C VAL A 49 -7.81 12.54 22.16
N PRO A 50 -8.00 13.54 21.27
CA PRO A 50 -9.09 13.52 20.28
C PRO A 50 -9.02 12.25 19.42
N ARG A 51 -10.11 11.46 19.43
CA ARG A 51 -10.17 10.16 18.72
C ARG A 51 -9.86 10.30 17.24
N ASP A 52 -10.42 11.31 16.57
CA ASP A 52 -10.26 11.49 15.14
C ASP A 52 -8.82 11.90 14.76
N LEU A 53 -8.17 12.69 15.62
CA LEU A 53 -6.75 13.02 15.47
C LEU A 53 -5.86 11.77 15.61
N LEU A 54 -6.16 10.91 16.57
CA LEU A 54 -5.41 9.66 16.77
C LEU A 54 -5.55 8.72 15.55
N VAL A 55 -6.75 8.65 14.96
CA VAL A 55 -6.99 7.91 13.72
C VAL A 55 -6.26 8.53 12.55
N ALA A 56 -6.29 9.87 12.42
CA ALA A 56 -5.61 10.57 11.33
C ALA A 56 -4.09 10.37 11.38
N LEU A 57 -3.50 10.37 12.59
CA LEU A 57 -2.09 10.08 12.79
C LEU A 57 -1.76 8.65 12.33
N ALA A 58 -2.51 7.65 12.80
CA ALA A 58 -2.30 6.26 12.40
C ALA A 58 -2.49 6.06 10.88
N TYR A 59 -3.47 6.74 10.29
CA TYR A 59 -3.72 6.66 8.85
C TYR A 59 -2.60 7.30 8.03
N ALA A 60 -2.11 8.47 8.43
CA ALA A 60 -0.99 9.14 7.77
C ALA A 60 0.31 8.31 7.80
N GLU A 61 0.50 7.49 8.83
CA GLU A 61 1.69 6.64 8.95
C GLU A 61 1.58 5.32 8.18
N THR A 62 0.41 4.66 8.21
CA THR A 62 0.34 3.25 7.81
C THR A 62 -0.92 2.89 7.00
N HIS A 63 -1.82 3.83 6.72
CA HIS A 63 -3.17 3.55 6.20
C HIS A 63 -3.93 2.49 7.03
N LEU A 64 -3.64 2.44 8.33
CA LEU A 64 -4.14 1.46 9.30
C LEU A 64 -3.71 0.02 8.99
N ASP A 65 -2.58 -0.19 8.30
CA ASP A 65 -1.97 -1.51 8.13
C ASP A 65 -0.93 -1.75 9.25
N ASP A 66 -1.01 -2.91 9.91
CA ASP A 66 -0.10 -3.29 10.99
C ASP A 66 1.17 -3.99 10.50
N HIS A 67 1.26 -4.19 9.18
CA HIS A 67 2.36 -4.87 8.52
C HIS A 67 2.72 -6.24 9.13
N GLN A 68 1.74 -6.89 9.76
CA GLN A 68 1.89 -8.19 10.43
C GLN A 68 2.99 -8.16 11.52
N GLY A 69 3.12 -7.03 12.21
CA GLY A 69 4.11 -6.82 13.26
C GLY A 69 5.55 -6.62 12.77
N LYS A 70 5.77 -6.51 11.45
CA LYS A 70 7.09 -6.19 10.88
C LYS A 70 7.37 -4.70 10.99
N PRO A 71 8.63 -4.30 11.23
CA PRO A 71 8.99 -2.90 11.26
C PRO A 71 9.00 -2.27 9.86
N SER A 72 8.75 -0.97 9.81
CA SER A 72 9.05 -0.13 8.64
C SER A 72 10.57 -0.02 8.40
N ALA A 73 10.97 0.58 7.28
CA ALA A 73 12.39 0.85 6.98
C ALA A 73 13.09 1.72 8.05
N SER A 74 12.36 2.61 8.72
CA SER A 74 12.87 3.43 9.83
C SER A 74 12.74 2.77 11.21
N GLY A 75 12.25 1.54 11.31
CA GLY A 75 12.07 0.80 12.56
C GLY A 75 10.75 1.12 13.29
N GLY A 76 9.71 1.58 12.59
CA GLY A 76 8.38 1.83 13.15
C GLY A 76 7.51 0.57 13.18
N TYR A 77 6.76 0.34 14.25
CA TYR A 77 5.93 -0.85 14.48
C TYR A 77 4.46 -0.50 14.61
N GLY A 78 3.62 -1.33 14.01
CA GLY A 78 2.16 -1.31 14.13
C GLY A 78 1.51 -0.06 13.57
N LEU A 79 0.20 0.06 13.77
CA LEU A 79 -0.64 1.13 13.21
C LEU A 79 -0.19 2.55 13.54
N MET A 80 0.37 2.74 14.74
CA MET A 80 0.86 4.03 15.25
C MET A 80 2.32 4.29 14.89
N HIS A 81 2.97 3.39 14.14
CA HIS A 81 4.36 3.52 13.71
C HIS A 81 5.32 3.88 14.87
N LEU A 82 5.21 3.15 15.97
CA LEU A 82 6.07 3.37 17.13
C LEU A 82 7.52 3.00 16.82
N VAL A 83 8.37 3.99 16.63
CA VAL A 83 9.75 3.80 16.15
C VAL A 83 10.66 3.30 17.26
N SER A 84 11.47 2.26 16.95
CA SER A 84 12.57 1.76 17.76
C SER A 84 13.78 1.56 16.86
N ASN A 85 14.74 2.48 16.93
CA ASN A 85 15.99 2.45 16.16
C ASN A 85 17.12 3.10 16.99
N PRO A 86 18.37 3.15 16.53
CA PRO A 86 19.50 3.65 17.34
C PRO A 86 19.36 5.09 17.86
N THR A 87 18.51 5.90 17.29
CA THR A 87 18.34 7.33 17.64
C THR A 87 16.95 7.66 18.18
N THR A 88 15.98 6.77 18.00
CA THR A 88 14.59 6.99 18.39
C THR A 88 14.06 5.80 19.17
N HIS A 89 13.55 6.06 20.37
CA HIS A 89 13.06 5.06 21.30
C HIS A 89 11.59 5.29 21.67
N ALA A 90 10.76 5.65 20.66
CA ALA A 90 9.33 5.94 20.84
C ALA A 90 8.54 4.72 21.32
N LEU A 91 8.89 3.53 20.83
CA LEU A 91 8.28 2.27 21.23
C LEU A 91 8.55 1.95 22.70
N GLU A 92 9.79 2.12 23.17
CA GLU A 92 10.20 1.90 24.55
C GLU A 92 9.56 2.94 25.48
N LYS A 93 9.49 4.20 25.06
CA LYS A 93 8.78 5.27 25.81
C LYS A 93 7.29 4.94 25.93
N ALA A 94 6.64 4.49 24.86
CA ALA A 94 5.24 4.05 24.88
C ALA A 94 5.03 2.84 25.82
N ALA A 95 5.97 1.89 25.86
CA ALA A 95 5.95 0.75 26.78
C ALA A 95 6.02 1.20 28.24
N GLN A 96 6.88 2.15 28.55
CA GLN A 96 6.98 2.75 29.90
C GLN A 96 5.69 3.47 30.30
N LEU A 97 5.13 4.32 29.43
CA LEU A 97 3.92 5.09 29.69
C LEU A 97 2.70 4.21 29.92
N THR A 98 2.60 3.09 29.22
CA THR A 98 1.46 2.17 29.30
C THR A 98 1.67 1.02 30.28
N SER A 99 2.88 0.82 30.79
CA SER A 99 3.29 -0.37 31.54
C SER A 99 3.03 -1.68 30.82
N LEU A 100 3.07 -1.67 29.47
CA LEU A 100 2.91 -2.83 28.61
C LEU A 100 4.28 -3.30 28.09
N PRO A 101 4.48 -4.63 27.89
CA PRO A 101 5.68 -5.14 27.27
C PRO A 101 5.85 -4.60 25.83
N VAL A 102 7.08 -4.31 25.43
CA VAL A 102 7.44 -3.87 24.06
C VAL A 102 6.88 -4.82 23.00
N GLU A 103 7.02 -6.14 23.21
CA GLU A 103 6.53 -7.15 22.26
C GLU A 103 5.00 -7.11 22.08
N LYS A 104 4.26 -6.70 23.11
CA LYS A 104 2.83 -6.52 22.99
C LYS A 104 2.48 -5.29 22.14
N LEU A 105 3.24 -4.20 22.28
CA LEU A 105 3.08 -3.01 21.47
C LEU A 105 3.44 -3.27 20.00
N ARG A 106 4.31 -4.24 19.71
CA ARG A 106 4.67 -4.63 18.33
C ARG A 106 3.60 -5.46 17.64
N SER A 107 2.93 -6.35 18.38
CA SER A 107 2.11 -7.44 17.81
C SER A 107 0.59 -7.32 18.05
N ASP A 108 0.14 -6.43 18.95
CA ASP A 108 -1.26 -6.26 19.31
C ASP A 108 -1.72 -4.84 18.95
N ASN A 109 -2.65 -4.73 18.01
CA ASN A 109 -3.13 -3.47 17.48
C ASN A 109 -3.72 -2.56 18.54
N ALA A 110 -4.47 -3.11 19.51
CA ALA A 110 -5.07 -2.31 20.58
C ALA A 110 -4.00 -1.76 21.56
N ALA A 111 -2.97 -2.56 21.86
CA ALA A 111 -1.84 -2.12 22.65
C ALA A 111 -1.01 -1.06 21.90
N ASN A 112 -0.76 -1.25 20.60
CA ASN A 112 -0.04 -0.29 19.77
C ASN A 112 -0.76 1.07 19.71
N ILE A 113 -2.07 1.08 19.49
CA ILE A 113 -2.89 2.29 19.49
C ILE A 113 -2.85 2.97 20.85
N LEU A 114 -2.95 2.21 21.95
CA LEU A 114 -2.85 2.76 23.29
C LEU A 114 -1.46 3.37 23.54
N GLY A 115 -0.40 2.69 23.11
CA GLY A 115 0.98 3.18 23.20
C GLY A 115 1.19 4.50 22.46
N GLY A 116 0.68 4.59 21.22
CA GLY A 116 0.74 5.82 20.42
C GLY A 116 -0.07 6.97 21.04
N ALA A 117 -1.26 6.68 21.57
CA ALA A 117 -2.07 7.67 22.28
C ALA A 117 -1.37 8.19 23.54
N ALA A 118 -0.79 7.31 24.34
CA ALA A 118 -0.05 7.69 25.56
C ALA A 118 1.21 8.51 25.21
N LEU A 119 1.92 8.16 24.15
CA LEU A 119 3.08 8.91 23.68
C LEU A 119 2.68 10.30 23.19
N LEU A 120 1.64 10.41 22.35
CA LEU A 120 1.13 11.70 21.87
C LEU A 120 0.68 12.59 23.05
N ARG A 121 -0.02 11.99 24.03
CA ARG A 121 -0.43 12.69 25.25
C ARG A 121 0.79 13.19 26.03
N SER A 122 1.84 12.40 26.19
CA SER A 122 3.05 12.84 26.91
C SER A 122 3.68 14.07 26.26
N TYR A 123 3.65 14.18 24.93
CA TYR A 123 4.14 15.36 24.21
C TYR A 123 3.24 16.59 24.42
N ALA A 124 1.92 16.41 24.49
CA ALA A 124 0.99 17.49 24.81
C ALA A 124 1.20 18.01 26.25
N ASP A 125 1.44 17.12 27.21
CA ASP A 125 1.76 17.47 28.60
C ASP A 125 3.10 18.23 28.71
N GLU A 126 4.14 17.78 27.97
CA GLU A 126 5.43 18.48 27.89
C GLU A 126 5.30 19.90 27.30
N LEU A 127 4.32 20.14 26.42
CA LEU A 127 4.00 21.44 25.83
C LEU A 127 3.03 22.26 26.68
N GLY A 128 2.58 21.75 27.83
CA GLY A 128 1.67 22.44 28.74
C GLY A 128 0.23 22.57 28.23
N LEU A 129 -0.23 21.63 27.39
CA LEU A 129 -1.58 21.64 26.87
C LEU A 129 -2.59 21.27 27.97
N ASP A 130 -3.39 22.24 28.40
CA ASP A 130 -4.37 22.10 29.47
C ASP A 130 -5.63 21.31 29.06
N ASP A 131 -6.53 21.03 30.00
CA ASP A 131 -7.76 20.26 29.77
C ASP A 131 -8.68 20.89 28.71
N ALA A 132 -8.70 22.22 28.62
CA ALA A 132 -9.49 22.93 27.62
C ALA A 132 -8.83 22.81 26.22
N GLY A 133 -7.52 22.98 26.16
CA GLY A 133 -6.74 22.84 24.93
C GLY A 133 -6.78 21.41 24.35
N ARG A 134 -6.83 20.38 25.19
CA ARG A 134 -6.93 18.99 24.74
C ARG A 134 -8.23 18.64 24.01
N LYS A 135 -9.29 19.44 24.18
CA LYS A 135 -10.56 19.29 23.45
C LYS A 135 -10.54 19.89 22.05
N ASP A 136 -9.56 20.73 21.74
CA ASP A 136 -9.35 21.36 20.45
C ASP A 136 -8.25 20.64 19.67
N ALA A 137 -8.63 19.90 18.63
CA ALA A 137 -7.67 19.15 17.82
C ALA A 137 -6.60 20.05 17.20
N GLY A 138 -6.88 21.33 16.92
CA GLY A 138 -5.93 22.28 16.36
C GLY A 138 -4.74 22.56 17.27
N ARG A 139 -4.96 22.54 18.59
CA ARG A 139 -3.92 22.79 19.58
C ARG A 139 -2.94 21.62 19.81
N TRP A 140 -3.25 20.44 19.26
CA TRP A 140 -2.35 19.29 19.29
C TRP A 140 -1.25 19.34 18.22
N TYR A 141 -1.27 20.32 17.33
CA TYR A 141 -0.36 20.37 16.20
C TYR A 141 1.11 20.19 16.57
N GLN A 142 1.57 20.91 17.60
CA GLN A 142 2.97 20.83 18.05
C GLN A 142 3.30 19.45 18.67
N ALA A 143 2.34 18.83 19.36
CA ALA A 143 2.53 17.47 19.89
C ALA A 143 2.60 16.43 18.74
N VAL A 144 1.78 16.59 17.72
CA VAL A 144 1.85 15.78 16.49
C VAL A 144 3.19 15.99 15.79
N ALA A 145 3.66 17.21 15.63
CA ALA A 145 4.97 17.52 15.06
C ALA A 145 6.13 16.85 15.81
N LYS A 146 6.07 16.82 17.16
CA LYS A 146 7.04 16.10 18.01
C LYS A 146 6.95 14.58 17.82
N TYR A 147 5.74 14.05 17.59
CA TYR A 147 5.54 12.61 17.39
C TYR A 147 6.29 12.09 16.16
N GLY A 148 6.35 12.85 15.09
CA GLY A 148 7.11 12.52 13.89
C GLY A 148 8.63 12.43 14.09
N ASN A 149 9.15 12.81 15.26
CA ASN A 149 10.58 12.76 15.61
C ASN A 149 11.50 13.27 14.48
N ALA A 150 11.12 14.38 13.89
CA ALA A 150 11.77 14.92 12.71
C ALA A 150 13.13 15.60 13.04
N SER A 151 14.04 15.57 12.07
CA SER A 151 15.39 16.12 12.15
C SER A 151 15.44 17.66 12.07
N SER A 152 14.37 18.29 11.56
CA SER A 152 14.27 19.75 11.44
C SER A 152 12.84 20.24 11.60
N PRO A 153 12.64 21.56 11.91
CA PRO A 153 11.30 22.14 12.01
C PRO A 153 10.47 22.01 10.72
N GLU A 154 11.11 22.06 9.54
CA GLU A 154 10.43 21.91 8.24
C GLU A 154 9.87 20.52 8.07
N ILE A 155 10.62 19.49 8.48
CA ILE A 155 10.17 18.09 8.40
C ILE A 155 9.11 17.81 9.47
N ALA A 156 9.26 18.39 10.67
CA ALA A 156 8.24 18.29 11.71
C ALA A 156 6.91 18.91 11.26
N ARG A 157 6.97 20.07 10.59
CA ARG A 157 5.82 20.71 9.96
C ARG A 157 5.23 19.82 8.85
N LEU A 158 6.05 19.32 7.92
CA LEU A 158 5.61 18.43 6.85
C LEU A 158 4.87 17.22 7.41
N TYR A 159 5.40 16.61 8.48
CA TYR A 159 4.79 15.49 9.15
C TYR A 159 3.41 15.86 9.75
N ALA A 160 3.35 16.92 10.55
CA ALA A 160 2.12 17.35 11.17
C ALA A 160 1.08 17.78 10.11
N ASP A 161 1.48 18.55 9.10
CA ASP A 161 0.58 18.96 8.01
C ASP A 161 -0.01 17.74 7.28
N SER A 162 0.74 16.63 7.11
CA SER A 162 0.20 15.40 6.51
C SER A 162 -0.88 14.73 7.37
N VAL A 163 -0.77 14.75 8.69
CA VAL A 163 -1.79 14.24 9.61
C VAL A 163 -3.04 15.11 9.57
N TYR A 164 -2.89 16.43 9.56
CA TYR A 164 -4.01 17.36 9.49
C TYR A 164 -4.71 17.38 8.11
N GLU A 165 -3.97 17.07 7.05
CA GLU A 165 -4.53 16.82 5.71
C GLU A 165 -5.57 15.67 5.77
N GLN A 166 -5.28 14.59 6.51
CA GLN A 166 -6.20 13.46 6.66
C GLN A 166 -7.48 13.83 7.43
N LEU A 167 -7.41 14.73 8.40
CA LEU A 167 -8.61 15.26 9.07
C LEU A 167 -9.50 16.04 8.10
N GLY A 168 -8.89 16.85 7.23
CA GLY A 168 -9.61 17.63 6.21
C GLY A 168 -10.26 16.74 5.14
N LEU A 169 -9.57 15.71 4.69
CA LEU A 169 -10.07 14.77 3.67
C LEU A 169 -11.11 13.79 4.23
N GLY A 170 -11.02 13.48 5.53
CA GLY A 170 -11.76 12.39 6.16
C GLY A 170 -11.16 11.02 5.82
N ILE A 171 -11.51 10.01 6.60
CA ILE A 171 -10.95 8.66 6.50
C ILE A 171 -12.08 7.64 6.51
N THR A 172 -12.01 6.68 5.58
CA THR A 172 -12.84 5.47 5.61
C THR A 172 -11.97 4.30 5.23
N ALA A 173 -11.46 3.58 6.23
CA ALA A 173 -10.54 2.46 6.04
C ALA A 173 -10.70 1.43 7.16
N ARG A 174 -10.65 0.15 6.84
CA ARG A 174 -10.64 -0.99 7.78
C ARG A 174 -11.73 -0.89 8.88
N GLY A 175 -12.93 -0.40 8.50
CA GLY A 175 -14.07 -0.22 9.40
C GLY A 175 -13.99 1.01 10.31
N VAL A 176 -12.95 1.83 10.19
CA VAL A 176 -12.79 3.10 10.88
C VAL A 176 -13.26 4.24 9.99
N THR A 177 -14.04 5.18 10.54
CA THR A 177 -14.50 6.38 9.83
C THR A 177 -14.18 7.64 10.63
N VAL A 178 -13.59 8.63 9.95
CA VAL A 178 -13.46 10.02 10.37
C VAL A 178 -14.13 10.88 9.31
N LYS A 179 -15.08 11.70 9.70
CA LYS A 179 -15.72 12.63 8.75
C LYS A 179 -14.76 13.76 8.41
N PRO A 180 -14.79 14.29 7.17
CA PRO A 180 -14.07 15.51 6.83
C PRO A 180 -14.38 16.63 7.82
N GLN A 181 -13.35 17.30 8.33
CA GLN A 181 -13.48 18.39 9.29
C GLN A 181 -12.40 19.45 9.05
N GLU A 182 -12.83 20.71 9.10
CA GLU A 182 -11.90 21.83 9.04
C GLU A 182 -11.31 22.06 10.43
N VAL A 183 -10.01 21.84 10.56
CA VAL A 183 -9.25 22.06 11.80
C VAL A 183 -8.22 23.15 11.56
N THR A 184 -8.35 24.27 12.27
CA THR A 184 -7.31 25.31 12.24
C THR A 184 -6.12 24.88 13.09
N ALA A 185 -5.01 24.51 12.45
CA ALA A 185 -3.81 24.04 13.10
C ALA A 185 -3.06 25.19 13.84
N ASP A 186 -2.85 25.06 15.14
CA ASP A 186 -1.98 25.94 15.93
C ASP A 186 -0.52 25.50 15.76
N ARG A 187 0.13 26.00 14.70
CA ARG A 187 1.50 25.62 14.37
C ARG A 187 2.56 26.07 15.37
N GLY A 188 2.26 27.05 16.22
CA GLY A 188 3.20 27.52 17.24
C GLY A 188 4.61 27.75 16.68
N ASP A 189 5.61 27.08 17.25
CA ASP A 189 7.02 27.21 16.86
C ASP A 189 7.30 26.80 15.41
N TYR A 190 6.43 25.96 14.81
CA TYR A 190 6.55 25.51 13.41
C TYR A 190 5.91 26.47 12.38
N ALA A 191 5.24 27.54 12.82
CA ALA A 191 4.55 28.46 11.93
C ALA A 191 5.48 29.14 10.91
N LYS A 192 6.74 29.36 11.28
CA LYS A 192 7.79 29.97 10.42
C LYS A 192 8.61 28.94 9.64
N ALA A 193 8.48 27.66 9.96
CA ALA A 193 9.14 26.60 9.21
C ALA A 193 8.65 26.58 7.77
N ARG A 194 9.56 26.32 6.83
CA ARG A 194 9.22 26.25 5.40
C ARG A 194 8.21 25.14 5.13
N ASP A 195 7.26 25.40 4.24
CA ASP A 195 6.33 24.40 3.75
C ASP A 195 6.98 23.55 2.64
N LEU A 196 7.13 22.27 2.89
CA LEU A 196 7.67 21.30 1.93
C LEU A 196 6.59 20.47 1.24
N SER A 197 5.29 20.70 1.57
CA SER A 197 4.17 19.90 1.06
C SER A 197 3.70 20.33 -0.33
N THR A 198 4.05 21.55 -0.77
CA THR A 198 3.59 22.13 -2.04
C THR A 198 4.71 22.22 -3.05
N GLN A 199 4.44 21.79 -4.30
CA GLN A 199 5.30 22.10 -5.44
C GLN A 199 5.25 23.62 -5.69
N GLY A 200 6.38 24.31 -5.46
CA GLY A 200 6.51 25.73 -5.86
C GLY A 200 6.62 26.74 -4.74
N ASP A 201 6.54 26.38 -3.48
CA ASP A 201 6.94 27.31 -2.43
C ASP A 201 8.47 27.46 -2.45
N VAL A 202 8.95 28.71 -2.61
CA VAL A 202 10.30 29.07 -3.08
C VAL A 202 11.37 28.76 -2.03
N GLY A 203 11.52 27.48 -1.73
CA GLY A 203 12.69 26.94 -1.07
C GLY A 203 13.83 26.73 -2.06
N VAL A 204 14.95 26.20 -1.61
CA VAL A 204 16.03 25.80 -2.52
C VAL A 204 15.49 24.65 -3.38
N LEU A 205 15.15 24.95 -4.63
CA LEU A 205 14.76 23.93 -5.61
C LEU A 205 15.96 23.06 -5.95
N SER A 206 15.67 21.84 -6.38
CA SER A 206 16.67 20.96 -6.93
C SER A 206 17.31 21.58 -8.18
N THR A 207 18.62 21.53 -8.27
CA THR A 207 19.34 21.90 -9.49
C THR A 207 19.35 20.80 -10.53
N ASP A 208 19.02 19.56 -10.13
CA ASP A 208 18.96 18.41 -11.03
C ASP A 208 17.58 18.25 -11.67
N TYR A 209 16.51 18.48 -10.88
CA TYR A 209 15.12 18.42 -11.32
C TYR A 209 14.31 19.55 -10.69
N GLY A 210 14.04 20.63 -11.45
CA GLY A 210 13.43 21.85 -10.96
C GLY A 210 12.13 21.71 -10.16
N PRO A 211 11.20 20.77 -10.48
CA PRO A 211 10.00 20.55 -9.67
C PRO A 211 10.25 19.98 -8.26
N ALA A 212 11.42 19.42 -7.97
CA ALA A 212 11.73 18.83 -6.67
C ALA A 212 12.23 19.86 -5.66
N ALA A 213 11.77 19.78 -4.41
CA ALA A 213 12.38 20.48 -3.28
C ALA A 213 13.74 19.87 -2.96
N TRP A 214 14.71 20.67 -2.55
CA TRP A 214 16.01 20.19 -2.08
C TRP A 214 16.04 20.08 -0.56
N VAL A 215 16.17 18.87 -0.03
CA VAL A 215 16.35 18.56 1.39
C VAL A 215 17.46 17.50 1.50
N PRO A 216 18.71 17.88 1.80
CA PRO A 216 19.82 16.95 1.72
C PRO A 216 19.74 15.82 2.76
N ALA A 217 20.06 14.60 2.34
CA ALA A 217 20.34 13.50 3.24
C ALA A 217 21.62 13.76 4.06
N SER A 218 21.81 13.04 5.17
CA SER A 218 23.07 13.07 5.90
C SER A 218 24.22 12.68 4.97
N SER A 219 25.33 13.41 5.05
CA SER A 219 26.56 13.08 4.27
C SER A 219 27.15 11.71 4.64
N SER A 220 26.71 11.10 5.73
CA SER A 220 27.07 9.75 6.15
C SER A 220 26.28 8.67 5.42
N ASN A 221 25.29 9.01 4.62
CA ASN A 221 24.33 8.07 3.99
C ASN A 221 24.49 7.96 2.47
N TYR A 222 25.49 8.65 1.89
CA TYR A 222 25.78 8.56 0.46
C TYR A 222 27.28 8.78 0.21
N THR A 223 27.74 8.52 -0.99
CA THR A 223 29.13 8.75 -1.39
C THR A 223 29.20 9.92 -2.35
N ALA A 224 29.98 10.96 -2.01
CA ALA A 224 30.28 12.06 -2.91
C ALA A 224 31.01 11.58 -4.17
N SER A 225 30.60 12.04 -5.35
CA SER A 225 31.11 11.58 -6.63
C SER A 225 31.03 12.66 -7.71
N SER A 226 31.36 12.30 -8.94
CA SER A 226 31.32 13.18 -10.11
C SER A 226 30.64 12.49 -11.31
N ARG A 227 29.55 11.78 -11.05
CA ARG A 227 28.80 11.10 -12.13
C ARG A 227 28.26 12.11 -13.15
N PRO A 228 28.18 11.81 -14.42
CA PRO A 228 28.46 10.51 -15.05
C PRO A 228 29.95 10.27 -15.38
N SER A 229 30.85 11.22 -15.05
CA SER A 229 32.27 11.08 -15.42
C SER A 229 32.99 9.96 -14.66
N SER A 230 32.66 9.72 -13.37
CA SER A 230 33.24 8.65 -12.55
C SER A 230 32.56 7.30 -12.78
N TYR A 231 31.22 7.30 -12.95
CA TYR A 231 30.38 6.14 -13.21
C TYR A 231 29.24 6.54 -14.13
N ALA A 232 29.01 5.79 -15.20
CA ALA A 232 27.87 6.01 -16.09
C ALA A 232 26.56 5.86 -15.32
N ILE A 233 25.58 6.73 -15.59
CA ILE A 233 24.20 6.59 -15.10
C ILE A 233 23.39 6.01 -16.25
N ASP A 234 23.00 4.73 -16.14
CA ASP A 234 22.35 3.99 -17.23
C ASP A 234 21.04 3.32 -16.83
N ARG A 235 20.55 3.56 -15.62
CA ARG A 235 19.26 3.03 -15.15
C ARG A 235 18.61 3.84 -14.06
N VAL A 236 17.32 3.59 -13.85
CA VAL A 236 16.52 4.07 -12.73
C VAL A 236 16.03 2.88 -11.94
N VAL A 237 16.13 2.95 -10.60
CA VAL A 237 15.60 1.93 -9.69
C VAL A 237 14.42 2.53 -8.93
N ILE A 238 13.28 1.85 -9.02
CA ILE A 238 12.02 2.22 -8.37
C ILE A 238 11.91 1.47 -7.05
N HIS A 239 11.70 2.24 -5.98
CA HIS A 239 11.57 1.75 -4.61
C HIS A 239 10.23 2.12 -4.00
N VAL A 240 9.89 1.47 -2.90
CA VAL A 240 8.81 1.86 -1.98
C VAL A 240 9.39 1.93 -0.58
N THR A 241 9.19 3.06 0.07
CA THR A 241 9.87 3.45 1.31
C THR A 241 9.61 2.55 2.50
N GLN A 242 8.58 1.71 2.47
CA GLN A 242 8.05 0.99 3.63
C GLN A 242 7.85 1.96 4.81
N GLY A 243 7.23 3.12 4.54
CA GLY A 243 7.04 4.20 5.52
C GLY A 243 6.37 5.44 4.92
N SER A 244 6.13 6.45 5.76
CA SER A 244 5.58 7.75 5.35
C SER A 244 6.65 8.63 4.67
N TYR A 245 6.20 9.58 3.84
CA TYR A 245 7.07 10.52 3.12
C TYR A 245 7.96 11.33 4.07
N ALA A 246 7.38 11.94 5.11
CA ALA A 246 8.12 12.73 6.08
C ALA A 246 9.06 11.86 6.92
N GLY A 247 8.62 10.64 7.30
CA GLY A 247 9.43 9.66 8.03
C GLY A 247 10.66 9.23 7.22
N THR A 248 10.50 9.00 5.93
CA THR A 248 11.60 8.64 5.02
C THR A 248 12.61 9.77 4.88
N ILE A 249 12.16 11.01 4.69
CA ILE A 249 13.04 12.18 4.60
C ILE A 249 13.82 12.34 5.93
N SER A 250 13.14 12.23 7.07
CA SER A 250 13.78 12.29 8.39
C SER A 250 14.82 11.19 8.58
N TRP A 251 14.49 9.97 8.13
CA TRP A 251 15.39 8.81 8.22
C TRP A 251 16.66 9.01 7.38
N PHE A 252 16.54 9.48 6.14
CA PHE A 252 17.72 9.76 5.30
C PHE A 252 18.60 10.91 5.81
N GLN A 253 18.04 11.83 6.60
CA GLN A 253 18.81 12.86 7.30
C GLN A 253 19.52 12.35 8.56
N ASN A 254 19.11 11.20 9.09
CA ASN A 254 19.73 10.59 10.26
C ASN A 254 21.02 9.86 9.84
N SER A 255 22.16 10.23 10.43
CA SER A 255 23.46 9.62 10.11
C SER A 255 23.53 8.12 10.45
N ALA A 256 22.67 7.62 11.33
CA ALA A 256 22.59 6.20 11.68
C ALA A 256 21.83 5.36 10.64
N ALA A 257 21.16 5.98 9.67
CA ALA A 257 20.37 5.26 8.67
C ALA A 257 21.23 4.40 7.73
N GLN A 258 22.42 4.91 7.35
CA GLN A 258 23.35 4.26 6.42
C GLN A 258 22.70 3.86 5.08
N VAL A 259 21.62 4.56 4.71
CA VAL A 259 20.87 4.41 3.46
C VAL A 259 20.38 5.79 2.99
N SER A 260 20.15 5.93 1.69
CA SER A 260 19.54 7.12 1.09
C SER A 260 19.03 6.80 -0.31
N ALA A 261 18.17 7.64 -0.87
CA ALA A 261 17.85 7.65 -2.30
C ALA A 261 18.05 9.06 -2.87
N HIS A 262 18.06 9.16 -4.21
CA HIS A 262 18.20 10.47 -4.85
C HIS A 262 16.91 11.28 -4.68
N TYR A 263 15.76 10.65 -4.79
CA TYR A 263 14.46 11.28 -4.73
C TYR A 263 13.48 10.49 -3.86
N VAL A 264 12.55 11.21 -3.25
CA VAL A 264 11.38 10.66 -2.54
C VAL A 264 10.13 11.30 -3.12
N VAL A 265 9.09 10.52 -3.42
CA VAL A 265 7.83 10.95 -4.02
C VAL A 265 6.68 10.70 -3.06
N LYS A 266 5.88 11.74 -2.77
CA LYS A 266 4.72 11.68 -1.88
C LYS A 266 3.54 10.98 -2.58
N SER A 267 2.80 10.15 -1.85
CA SER A 267 1.65 9.43 -2.38
C SER A 267 0.48 10.33 -2.72
N SER A 268 0.06 11.20 -1.80
CA SER A 268 -1.22 11.91 -1.91
C SER A 268 -1.28 12.90 -3.07
N ASN A 269 -0.18 13.60 -3.38
CA ASN A 269 -0.15 14.69 -4.37
C ASN A 269 1.03 14.65 -5.35
N GLY A 270 1.93 13.66 -5.22
CA GLY A 270 3.10 13.53 -6.09
C GLY A 270 4.20 14.56 -5.82
N ALA A 271 4.23 15.24 -4.67
CA ALA A 271 5.33 16.13 -4.29
C ALA A 271 6.66 15.35 -4.27
N ILE A 272 7.73 15.98 -4.76
CA ILE A 272 9.04 15.34 -4.90
C ILE A 272 10.06 16.08 -4.05
N THR A 273 10.81 15.35 -3.23
CA THR A 273 12.01 15.84 -2.54
C THR A 273 13.24 15.16 -3.11
N GLN A 274 14.24 15.94 -3.50
CA GLN A 274 15.58 15.44 -3.81
C GLN A 274 16.42 15.42 -2.54
N MET A 275 17.08 14.29 -2.24
CA MET A 275 17.87 14.10 -1.03
C MET A 275 19.36 13.90 -1.30
N VAL A 276 19.72 13.34 -2.46
CA VAL A 276 21.12 13.19 -2.93
C VAL A 276 21.22 13.76 -4.33
N ARG A 277 22.30 14.50 -4.64
CA ARG A 277 22.54 15.00 -5.99
C ARG A 277 22.77 13.84 -6.95
N GLU A 278 22.26 13.96 -8.18
CA GLU A 278 22.43 12.88 -9.17
C GLU A 278 23.89 12.59 -9.49
N LYS A 279 24.79 13.55 -9.34
CA LYS A 279 26.23 13.36 -9.47
C LYS A 279 26.85 12.48 -8.37
N ASP A 280 26.21 12.36 -7.21
CA ASP A 280 26.67 11.60 -6.06
C ASP A 280 26.03 10.20 -6.05
N VAL A 281 26.58 9.27 -5.28
CA VAL A 281 26.09 7.89 -5.22
C VAL A 281 25.21 7.72 -3.98
N ALA A 282 23.89 7.65 -4.15
CA ALA A 282 22.98 7.28 -3.08
C ALA A 282 23.08 5.77 -2.75
N TRP A 283 22.85 5.39 -1.51
CA TRP A 283 22.93 4.02 -1.04
C TRP A 283 21.51 3.45 -0.94
N HIS A 284 20.94 3.02 -2.08
CA HIS A 284 19.54 2.60 -2.15
C HIS A 284 19.32 1.14 -2.60
N ALA A 285 20.28 0.56 -3.33
CA ALA A 285 20.04 -0.70 -4.03
C ALA A 285 20.62 -1.94 -3.32
N GLY A 286 21.22 -1.78 -2.12
CA GLY A 286 21.92 -2.88 -1.44
C GLY A 286 23.08 -3.50 -2.24
N ASN A 287 23.35 -2.96 -3.43
CA ASN A 287 24.35 -3.44 -4.39
C ASN A 287 25.18 -2.25 -4.91
N TRP A 288 26.49 -2.27 -4.64
CA TRP A 288 27.37 -1.15 -5.01
C TRP A 288 27.38 -0.86 -6.51
N THR A 289 27.41 -1.89 -7.35
CA THR A 289 27.38 -1.71 -8.81
C THR A 289 26.11 -1.00 -9.27
N TYR A 290 24.97 -1.32 -8.64
CA TYR A 290 23.70 -0.65 -8.95
C TYR A 290 23.61 0.74 -8.33
N ASN A 291 24.11 0.95 -7.11
CA ASN A 291 24.19 2.29 -6.51
C ASN A 291 24.99 3.26 -7.39
N THR A 292 26.15 2.84 -7.94
CA THR A 292 27.02 3.71 -8.74
C THR A 292 26.44 4.08 -10.09
N ARG A 293 25.57 3.24 -10.69
CA ARG A 293 25.09 3.39 -12.06
C ARG A 293 23.60 3.74 -12.19
N SER A 294 22.90 3.98 -11.08
CA SER A 294 21.46 4.27 -11.10
C SER A 294 21.10 5.55 -10.38
N ILE A 295 19.89 6.03 -10.67
CA ILE A 295 19.16 6.99 -9.86
C ILE A 295 18.05 6.21 -9.14
N GLY A 296 18.08 6.20 -7.80
CA GLY A 296 17.04 5.59 -6.97
C GLY A 296 15.92 6.58 -6.65
N ILE A 297 14.67 6.16 -6.86
CA ILE A 297 13.47 6.92 -6.57
C ILE A 297 12.61 6.13 -5.59
N GLU A 298 12.44 6.67 -4.40
CA GLU A 298 11.57 6.14 -3.36
C GLU A 298 10.15 6.66 -3.51
N HIS A 299 9.18 5.80 -3.25
CA HIS A 299 7.76 6.14 -3.27
C HIS A 299 7.16 5.88 -1.90
N GLU A 300 6.49 6.90 -1.35
CA GLU A 300 5.80 6.80 -0.07
C GLU A 300 4.84 5.61 -0.05
N GLY A 301 4.88 4.83 1.03
CA GLY A 301 3.93 3.76 1.28
C GLY A 301 4.55 2.41 1.58
N TYR A 302 3.71 1.40 1.51
CA TYR A 302 4.05 0.01 1.81
C TYR A 302 3.62 -0.91 0.67
N VAL A 303 4.45 -1.92 0.38
CA VAL A 303 4.18 -2.88 -0.71
C VAL A 303 2.95 -3.75 -0.46
N SER A 304 2.49 -3.85 0.79
CA SER A 304 1.33 -4.64 1.23
C SER A 304 -0.02 -3.94 1.05
N GLU A 305 -0.03 -2.62 0.75
CA GLU A 305 -1.26 -1.82 0.73
C GLU A 305 -1.38 -0.98 -0.56
N SER A 306 -2.35 -1.32 -1.39
CA SER A 306 -2.53 -0.73 -2.73
C SER A 306 -2.94 0.75 -2.72
N SER A 307 -3.55 1.23 -1.65
CA SER A 307 -4.04 2.61 -1.54
C SER A 307 -2.94 3.67 -1.58
N TRP A 308 -1.68 3.28 -1.38
CA TRP A 308 -0.53 4.17 -1.51
C TRP A 308 -0.19 4.55 -2.95
N PHE A 309 -0.53 3.70 -3.93
CA PHE A 309 -0.12 3.88 -5.33
C PHE A 309 -1.11 4.74 -6.11
N THR A 310 -1.12 6.04 -5.83
CA THR A 310 -2.04 7.00 -6.43
C THR A 310 -1.63 7.41 -7.85
N ASP A 311 -2.58 7.91 -8.63
CA ASP A 311 -2.31 8.47 -9.96
C ASP A 311 -1.37 9.70 -9.89
N ALA A 312 -1.52 10.54 -8.86
CA ALA A 312 -0.65 11.69 -8.63
C ALA A 312 0.82 11.27 -8.43
N MET A 313 1.07 10.25 -7.62
CA MET A 313 2.39 9.67 -7.41
C MET A 313 2.97 9.13 -8.72
N TYR A 314 2.21 8.32 -9.47
CA TYR A 314 2.66 7.73 -10.74
C TYR A 314 3.04 8.79 -11.76
N ARG A 315 2.24 9.84 -11.93
CA ARG A 315 2.51 10.93 -12.87
C ARG A 315 3.77 11.71 -12.52
N ALA A 316 3.88 12.11 -11.27
CA ALA A 316 5.01 12.89 -10.80
C ALA A 316 6.32 12.10 -10.91
N SER A 317 6.32 10.85 -10.46
CA SER A 317 7.47 9.95 -10.56
C SER A 317 7.84 9.62 -12.00
N ALA A 318 6.86 9.37 -12.87
CA ALA A 318 7.12 9.09 -14.28
C ALA A 318 7.68 10.32 -15.02
N ALA A 319 7.22 11.53 -14.70
CA ALA A 319 7.77 12.76 -15.24
C ALA A 319 9.23 12.97 -14.81
N LEU A 320 9.55 12.69 -13.53
CA LEU A 320 10.92 12.67 -13.02
C LEU A 320 11.77 11.63 -13.74
N THR A 321 11.31 10.39 -13.82
CA THR A 321 12.00 9.29 -14.52
C THR A 321 12.25 9.61 -15.98
N LYS A 322 11.25 10.19 -16.67
CA LYS A 322 11.41 10.65 -18.04
C LYS A 322 12.51 11.69 -18.17
N ALA A 323 12.54 12.70 -17.28
CA ALA A 323 13.56 13.75 -17.27
C ALA A 323 14.97 13.17 -17.03
N ILE A 324 15.12 12.23 -16.09
CA ILE A 324 16.38 11.51 -15.83
C ILE A 324 16.80 10.71 -17.09
N CYS A 325 15.89 9.95 -17.69
CA CYS A 325 16.18 9.18 -18.91
C CYS A 325 16.61 10.08 -20.08
N ASP A 326 15.93 11.20 -20.27
CA ASP A 326 16.27 12.18 -21.32
C ASP A 326 17.65 12.84 -21.05
N LYS A 327 17.95 13.16 -19.80
CA LYS A 327 19.22 13.79 -19.38
C LYS A 327 20.43 12.88 -19.60
N TYR A 328 20.31 11.60 -19.31
CA TYR A 328 21.43 10.64 -19.33
C TYR A 328 21.39 9.66 -20.52
N GLY A 329 20.43 9.80 -21.43
CA GLY A 329 20.29 8.91 -22.61
C GLY A 329 19.87 7.48 -22.24
N ILE A 330 19.15 7.31 -21.13
CA ILE A 330 18.68 5.99 -20.64
C ILE A 330 17.47 5.56 -21.49
N PRO A 331 17.47 4.35 -22.07
CA PRO A 331 16.29 3.81 -22.76
C PRO A 331 15.08 3.74 -21.81
N LYS A 332 13.92 4.19 -22.30
CA LYS A 332 12.67 4.17 -21.52
C LYS A 332 11.97 2.83 -21.63
N ASP A 333 12.59 1.79 -21.10
CA ASP A 333 12.10 0.40 -21.11
C ASP A 333 12.32 -0.28 -19.78
N ARG A 334 11.74 -1.49 -19.62
CA ARG A 334 11.84 -2.29 -18.41
C ARG A 334 13.21 -2.93 -18.15
N ALA A 335 14.13 -2.87 -19.10
CA ALA A 335 15.51 -3.32 -18.87
C ALA A 335 16.36 -2.26 -18.16
N HIS A 336 15.96 -0.97 -18.25
CA HIS A 336 16.69 0.16 -17.69
C HIS A 336 15.94 0.88 -16.57
N ILE A 337 14.61 0.75 -16.52
CA ILE A 337 13.76 1.25 -15.42
C ILE A 337 13.23 0.02 -14.68
N ILE A 338 13.86 -0.31 -13.57
CA ILE A 338 13.66 -1.57 -12.84
C ILE A 338 13.14 -1.35 -11.43
N GLY A 339 12.57 -2.39 -10.83
CA GLY A 339 12.27 -2.42 -9.39
C GLY A 339 13.48 -2.82 -8.57
N HIS A 340 13.46 -2.50 -7.28
CA HIS A 340 14.53 -2.92 -6.36
C HIS A 340 14.66 -4.46 -6.31
N ASN A 341 13.54 -5.17 -6.31
CA ASN A 341 13.50 -6.64 -6.35
C ASN A 341 14.14 -7.27 -7.61
N GLU A 342 14.45 -6.47 -8.62
CA GLU A 342 15.13 -6.91 -9.85
C GLU A 342 16.64 -6.64 -9.79
N VAL A 343 17.15 -6.02 -8.72
CA VAL A 343 18.58 -5.82 -8.50
C VAL A 343 19.23 -7.15 -8.10
N PRO A 344 20.32 -7.58 -8.75
CA PRO A 344 20.97 -8.85 -8.40
C PRO A 344 21.43 -8.90 -6.94
N GLY A 345 21.00 -9.93 -6.21
CA GLY A 345 21.29 -10.12 -4.80
C GLY A 345 20.45 -9.29 -3.85
N ALA A 346 19.42 -8.59 -4.33
CA ALA A 346 18.46 -7.90 -3.47
C ALA A 346 17.65 -8.91 -2.65
N ASP A 347 17.49 -8.62 -1.38
CA ASP A 347 16.59 -9.30 -0.44
C ASP A 347 15.27 -8.54 -0.22
N HIS A 348 15.08 -7.47 -0.96
CA HIS A 348 13.91 -6.58 -0.95
C HIS A 348 12.84 -7.02 -1.94
N THR A 349 11.58 -6.68 -1.65
CA THR A 349 10.42 -7.06 -2.47
C THR A 349 9.79 -5.88 -3.22
N ASP A 350 10.24 -4.65 -2.93
CA ASP A 350 9.70 -3.43 -3.53
C ASP A 350 10.08 -3.29 -5.03
N PRO A 351 9.22 -2.66 -5.81
CA PRO A 351 8.03 -1.88 -5.44
C PRO A 351 6.78 -2.74 -5.15
N GLY A 352 6.87 -4.06 -5.15
CA GLY A 352 5.82 -4.97 -4.74
C GLY A 352 4.73 -5.23 -5.78
N PRO A 353 3.76 -6.11 -5.45
CA PRO A 353 2.77 -6.61 -6.40
C PRO A 353 1.73 -5.57 -6.82
N TYR A 354 1.51 -4.53 -6.01
CA TYR A 354 0.54 -3.47 -6.32
C TYR A 354 1.10 -2.36 -7.20
N TRP A 355 2.42 -2.33 -7.45
CA TRP A 355 3.01 -1.38 -8.39
C TRP A 355 2.59 -1.70 -9.83
N ASN A 356 1.88 -0.78 -10.47
CA ASN A 356 1.39 -0.98 -11.84
C ASN A 356 2.43 -0.51 -12.88
N TRP A 357 3.30 -1.41 -13.28
CA TRP A 357 4.33 -1.13 -14.28
C TRP A 357 3.76 -0.66 -15.62
N THR A 358 2.61 -1.17 -16.06
CA THR A 358 1.99 -0.75 -17.31
C THR A 358 1.60 0.72 -17.26
N THR A 359 0.93 1.14 -16.20
CA THR A 359 0.56 2.55 -15.99
C THR A 359 1.80 3.43 -15.89
N TYR A 360 2.77 3.02 -15.09
CA TYR A 360 4.00 3.77 -14.88
C TYR A 360 4.79 3.98 -16.18
N MET A 361 5.04 2.91 -16.93
CA MET A 361 5.78 2.98 -18.19
C MET A 361 5.04 3.76 -19.28
N ASN A 362 3.71 3.72 -19.31
CA ASN A 362 2.90 4.56 -20.18
C ASN A 362 3.16 6.05 -19.90
N TYR A 363 3.21 6.46 -18.62
CA TYR A 363 3.51 7.84 -18.28
C TYR A 363 4.96 8.22 -18.62
N VAL A 364 5.94 7.35 -18.34
CA VAL A 364 7.36 7.58 -18.66
C VAL A 364 7.59 7.77 -20.16
N THR A 365 6.93 6.96 -21.00
CA THR A 365 7.11 7.02 -22.46
C THR A 365 6.31 8.12 -23.14
N GLY A 366 5.55 8.92 -22.37
CA GLY A 366 4.71 9.99 -22.90
C GLY A 366 3.39 9.49 -23.49
N GLY A 367 3.05 8.22 -23.28
CA GLY A 367 1.68 7.74 -23.44
C GLY A 367 0.81 8.54 -22.47
N GLY A 368 -0.03 9.43 -23.01
CA GLY A 368 -0.91 10.27 -22.17
C GLY A 368 -1.74 9.42 -21.24
N THR A 369 -2.18 10.01 -20.14
CA THR A 369 -3.28 9.46 -19.34
C THR A 369 -4.36 9.02 -20.31
N PRO A 370 -4.99 7.87 -20.09
CA PRO A 370 -6.29 7.65 -20.70
C PRO A 370 -7.13 8.90 -20.41
N SER A 371 -7.56 9.60 -21.45
CA SER A 371 -8.36 10.81 -21.29
C SER A 371 -9.64 10.55 -20.50
N TRP A 372 -9.93 9.28 -20.24
CA TRP A 372 -11.02 8.74 -19.45
C TRP A 372 -10.76 7.27 -19.09
N SER A 373 -11.11 6.89 -17.87
CA SER A 373 -11.09 5.50 -17.39
C SER A 373 -12.24 5.25 -16.41
N THR A 374 -12.73 4.02 -16.40
CA THR A 374 -13.71 3.56 -15.41
C THR A 374 -13.37 2.13 -14.98
N THR A 375 -13.67 1.81 -13.73
CA THR A 375 -13.60 0.45 -13.18
C THR A 375 -14.98 0.05 -12.71
N VAL A 376 -15.42 -1.13 -13.11
CA VAL A 376 -16.69 -1.75 -12.68
C VAL A 376 -16.37 -3.06 -11.99
N ASP A 377 -16.68 -3.16 -10.73
CA ASP A 377 -16.58 -4.35 -9.90
C ASP A 377 -17.92 -5.14 -9.92
N ASN A 378 -17.88 -6.44 -9.68
CA ASN A 378 -19.10 -7.26 -9.57
C ASN A 378 -20.05 -6.82 -8.44
N ALA A 379 -19.59 -5.99 -7.50
CA ALA A 379 -20.39 -5.36 -6.46
C ALA A 379 -20.85 -3.93 -6.81
N THR A 380 -20.45 -3.36 -7.98
CA THR A 380 -20.83 -1.99 -8.36
C THR A 380 -22.32 -1.91 -8.68
N SER A 381 -23.08 -1.24 -7.82
CA SER A 381 -24.53 -1.12 -7.94
C SER A 381 -24.95 -0.49 -9.27
N GLY A 382 -25.88 -1.13 -9.98
CA GLY A 382 -26.45 -0.66 -11.24
C GLY A 382 -25.51 -0.80 -12.46
N GLN A 383 -24.26 -1.26 -12.28
CA GLN A 383 -23.31 -1.41 -13.38
C GLN A 383 -22.86 -2.87 -13.60
N PHE A 384 -23.20 -3.77 -12.71
CA PHE A 384 -22.98 -5.20 -12.86
C PHE A 384 -24.28 -5.97 -12.82
N THR A 385 -24.42 -6.95 -13.72
CA THR A 385 -25.59 -7.85 -13.76
C THR A 385 -25.15 -9.29 -14.06
N ALA A 386 -25.70 -10.22 -13.31
CA ALA A 386 -25.52 -11.65 -13.52
C ALA A 386 -26.82 -12.39 -13.16
N SER A 387 -27.07 -13.53 -13.78
CA SER A 387 -28.22 -14.37 -13.43
C SER A 387 -28.02 -15.05 -12.07
N GLY A 388 -29.09 -15.66 -11.54
CA GLY A 388 -29.03 -16.45 -10.32
C GLY A 388 -28.13 -17.72 -10.41
N ASN A 389 -27.63 -18.03 -11.61
CA ASN A 389 -26.68 -19.14 -11.83
C ASN A 389 -25.23 -18.79 -11.43
N TRP A 390 -24.95 -17.51 -11.18
CA TRP A 390 -23.64 -17.05 -10.73
C TRP A 390 -23.63 -16.94 -9.20
N GLY A 391 -22.82 -17.80 -8.56
CA GLY A 391 -22.56 -17.75 -7.13
C GLY A 391 -21.67 -16.56 -6.74
N THR A 392 -21.58 -16.29 -5.44
CA THR A 392 -20.70 -15.26 -4.87
C THR A 392 -19.70 -15.91 -3.93
N SER A 393 -18.43 -15.49 -3.98
CA SER A 393 -17.36 -16.00 -3.12
C SER A 393 -16.40 -14.90 -2.69
N ALA A 394 -15.96 -14.95 -1.45
CA ALA A 394 -14.85 -14.16 -0.90
C ALA A 394 -13.64 -15.03 -0.56
N TYR A 395 -13.58 -16.27 -1.05
CA TYR A 395 -12.58 -17.27 -0.69
C TYR A 395 -11.15 -16.82 -1.03
N SER A 396 -10.92 -16.33 -2.24
CA SER A 396 -9.58 -15.93 -2.65
C SER A 396 -9.20 -14.53 -2.15
N SER A 397 -8.02 -14.38 -1.57
CA SER A 397 -7.45 -13.07 -1.22
C SER A 397 -7.01 -12.26 -2.44
N GLN A 398 -6.90 -12.86 -3.62
CA GLN A 398 -6.55 -12.20 -4.88
C GLN A 398 -7.74 -11.49 -5.56
N ARG A 399 -8.94 -11.52 -4.97
CA ARG A 399 -10.11 -10.83 -5.52
C ARG A 399 -9.95 -9.32 -5.54
N TYR A 400 -10.68 -8.67 -6.44
CA TYR A 400 -10.90 -7.22 -6.40
C TYR A 400 -12.06 -6.91 -5.45
N GLY A 401 -11.93 -5.92 -4.59
CA GLY A 401 -13.02 -5.56 -3.67
C GLY A 401 -13.38 -6.63 -2.64
N ALA A 402 -14.68 -6.77 -2.38
CA ALA A 402 -15.20 -7.60 -1.29
C ALA A 402 -15.38 -9.08 -1.66
N ASP A 403 -15.81 -9.36 -2.89
CA ASP A 403 -16.12 -10.70 -3.39
C ASP A 403 -15.94 -10.79 -4.91
N TYR A 404 -16.21 -11.95 -5.48
CA TYR A 404 -16.26 -12.21 -6.92
C TYR A 404 -17.39 -13.18 -7.25
N ARG A 405 -17.82 -13.23 -8.51
CA ARG A 405 -18.80 -14.17 -9.02
C ARG A 405 -18.11 -15.38 -9.63
N PHE A 406 -18.75 -16.54 -9.47
CA PHE A 406 -18.28 -17.79 -10.07
C PHE A 406 -19.44 -18.60 -10.63
N SER A 407 -19.19 -19.42 -11.65
CA SER A 407 -20.19 -20.34 -12.20
C SER A 407 -19.54 -21.51 -12.90
N ASP A 408 -20.23 -22.65 -12.93
CA ASP A 408 -19.84 -23.79 -13.77
C ASP A 408 -19.97 -23.46 -15.25
N PRO A 409 -19.07 -23.98 -16.11
CA PRO A 409 -19.23 -23.87 -17.54
C PRO A 409 -20.50 -24.59 -18.03
N VAL A 410 -21.18 -23.99 -19.03
CA VAL A 410 -22.41 -24.54 -19.61
C VAL A 410 -22.50 -24.16 -21.09
N ALA A 411 -23.04 -25.05 -21.92
CA ALA A 411 -23.26 -24.76 -23.35
C ALA A 411 -24.52 -23.90 -23.57
N ALA A 412 -24.61 -22.74 -22.88
CA ALA A 412 -25.71 -21.79 -22.99
C ALA A 412 -25.22 -20.36 -22.75
N SER A 413 -25.83 -19.39 -23.45
CA SER A 413 -25.52 -17.98 -23.25
C SER A 413 -26.10 -17.48 -21.92
N ASP A 414 -25.24 -17.20 -20.95
CA ASP A 414 -25.59 -16.67 -19.63
C ASP A 414 -24.42 -15.83 -19.07
N PRO A 415 -24.07 -14.70 -19.74
CA PRO A 415 -22.93 -13.90 -19.31
C PRO A 415 -23.25 -13.00 -18.11
N ALA A 416 -22.22 -12.82 -17.26
CA ALA A 416 -22.17 -11.72 -16.29
C ALA A 416 -21.68 -10.46 -17.01
N TRP A 417 -22.47 -9.37 -16.95
CA TRP A 417 -22.22 -8.15 -17.71
C TRP A 417 -21.77 -7.00 -16.83
N TYR A 418 -20.78 -6.25 -17.35
CA TYR A 418 -20.30 -4.99 -16.82
C TYR A 418 -20.76 -3.85 -17.74
N GLN A 419 -21.57 -2.94 -17.19
CA GLN A 419 -22.06 -1.77 -17.87
C GLN A 419 -21.18 -0.56 -17.58
N ALA A 420 -20.88 0.24 -18.61
CA ALA A 420 -20.12 1.48 -18.46
C ALA A 420 -20.70 2.58 -19.37
N ALA A 421 -20.56 3.84 -18.93
CA ALA A 421 -20.88 5.02 -19.73
C ALA A 421 -19.61 5.44 -20.52
N ILE A 422 -19.52 5.07 -21.78
CA ILE A 422 -18.42 5.41 -22.69
C ILE A 422 -18.61 6.86 -23.18
N PRO A 423 -17.68 7.80 -22.87
CA PRO A 423 -17.92 9.23 -23.09
C PRO A 423 -17.91 9.65 -24.56
N SER A 424 -17.18 8.94 -25.40
CA SER A 424 -17.10 9.21 -26.86
C SER A 424 -16.70 7.94 -27.61
N ALA A 425 -17.08 7.82 -28.87
CA ALA A 425 -16.59 6.74 -29.71
C ALA A 425 -15.05 6.84 -29.87
N GLY A 426 -14.36 5.68 -29.87
CA GLY A 426 -12.90 5.66 -29.97
C GLY A 426 -12.30 4.32 -29.57
N THR A 427 -10.98 4.27 -29.49
CA THR A 427 -10.23 3.10 -29.05
C THR A 427 -10.07 3.10 -27.54
N TYR A 428 -10.37 1.96 -26.92
CA TYR A 428 -10.30 1.76 -25.46
C TYR A 428 -9.52 0.49 -25.14
N LYS A 429 -8.62 0.57 -24.19
CA LYS A 429 -7.98 -0.59 -23.57
C LYS A 429 -8.95 -1.21 -22.58
N VAL A 430 -9.12 -2.51 -22.64
CA VAL A 430 -9.92 -3.29 -21.68
C VAL A 430 -8.99 -4.19 -20.87
N GLU A 431 -9.10 -4.10 -19.56
CA GLU A 431 -8.36 -4.90 -18.59
C GLU A 431 -9.35 -5.61 -17.66
N VAL A 432 -8.99 -6.80 -17.23
CA VAL A 432 -9.81 -7.64 -16.34
C VAL A 432 -9.02 -8.00 -15.09
N TRP A 433 -9.72 -8.10 -13.98
CA TRP A 433 -9.20 -8.62 -12.74
C TRP A 433 -9.96 -9.89 -12.39
N TYR A 434 -9.27 -10.91 -11.92
CA TYR A 434 -9.82 -12.15 -11.39
C TYR A 434 -8.82 -12.76 -10.40
N PRO A 435 -9.25 -13.47 -9.36
CA PRO A 435 -8.38 -14.36 -8.61
C PRO A 435 -8.00 -15.57 -9.48
N SER A 436 -6.81 -16.15 -9.27
CA SER A 436 -6.38 -17.35 -9.97
C SER A 436 -6.34 -18.56 -9.04
N ASP A 437 -6.74 -19.73 -9.57
CA ASP A 437 -6.69 -21.01 -8.89
C ASP A 437 -6.65 -22.16 -9.93
N PRO A 438 -5.93 -23.26 -9.70
CA PRO A 438 -5.92 -24.41 -10.61
C PRO A 438 -7.31 -25.00 -10.94
N GLY A 439 -8.31 -24.80 -10.07
CA GLY A 439 -9.70 -25.20 -10.27
C GLY A 439 -10.54 -24.21 -11.09
N TYR A 440 -9.97 -23.07 -11.51
CA TYR A 440 -10.68 -22.09 -12.33
C TYR A 440 -10.57 -22.39 -13.83
N ASN A 441 -11.33 -21.66 -14.62
CA ASN A 441 -11.52 -21.99 -16.03
C ASN A 441 -10.26 -21.77 -16.87
N SER A 442 -9.91 -22.77 -17.65
CA SER A 442 -8.74 -22.74 -18.54
C SER A 442 -8.93 -21.86 -19.80
N SER A 443 -10.16 -21.41 -20.09
CA SER A 443 -10.50 -20.67 -21.31
C SER A 443 -11.79 -19.86 -21.11
N ALA A 444 -11.83 -18.97 -20.13
CA ALA A 444 -12.97 -18.12 -19.81
C ALA A 444 -13.19 -17.07 -20.92
N PRO A 445 -14.37 -17.02 -21.56
CA PRO A 445 -14.63 -16.08 -22.64
C PRO A 445 -15.01 -14.71 -22.09
N TYR A 446 -14.23 -13.68 -22.43
CA TYR A 446 -14.58 -12.28 -22.23
C TYR A 446 -15.12 -11.70 -23.51
N ILE A 447 -16.38 -11.27 -23.51
CA ILE A 447 -17.09 -10.68 -24.66
C ILE A 447 -16.99 -9.16 -24.54
N VAL A 448 -16.38 -8.50 -25.50
CA VAL A 448 -16.34 -7.02 -25.58
C VAL A 448 -17.31 -6.56 -26.66
N ALA A 449 -18.26 -5.69 -26.30
CA ALA A 449 -19.24 -5.09 -27.22
C ALA A 449 -18.58 -3.96 -28.01
N ALA A 450 -17.76 -4.31 -28.98
CA ALA A 450 -17.04 -3.37 -29.85
C ALA A 450 -17.98 -2.77 -30.90
N SER A 451 -17.59 -1.60 -31.46
CA SER A 451 -18.38 -0.86 -32.47
C SER A 451 -18.68 -1.67 -33.74
N GLY A 452 -17.82 -2.64 -34.08
CA GLY A 452 -17.99 -3.55 -35.25
C GLY A 452 -18.67 -4.87 -34.88
N GLY A 453 -19.24 -5.02 -33.67
CA GLY A 453 -19.84 -6.25 -33.16
C GLY A 453 -19.02 -6.85 -32.01
N ASN A 454 -19.61 -7.83 -31.33
CA ASN A 454 -18.97 -8.48 -30.20
C ASN A 454 -17.66 -9.18 -30.59
N GLN A 455 -16.61 -8.93 -29.80
CA GLN A 455 -15.33 -9.64 -29.91
C GLN A 455 -15.11 -10.45 -28.64
N THR A 456 -14.66 -11.70 -28.79
CA THR A 456 -14.41 -12.58 -27.64
C THR A 456 -12.93 -12.84 -27.47
N VAL A 457 -12.43 -12.64 -26.23
CA VAL A 457 -11.07 -12.98 -25.83
C VAL A 457 -11.12 -14.06 -24.77
N TYR A 458 -10.33 -15.10 -24.94
CA TYR A 458 -10.27 -16.22 -24.00
C TYR A 458 -9.13 -16.02 -23.00
N VAL A 459 -9.42 -16.19 -21.72
CA VAL A 459 -8.47 -16.01 -20.63
C VAL A 459 -8.36 -17.29 -19.82
N ASP A 460 -7.13 -17.77 -19.64
CA ASP A 460 -6.83 -18.82 -18.68
C ASP A 460 -6.80 -18.23 -17.26
N GLN A 461 -7.82 -18.54 -16.47
CA GLN A 461 -7.99 -18.02 -15.10
C GLN A 461 -7.28 -18.86 -14.04
N ARG A 462 -6.58 -19.94 -14.44
CA ARG A 462 -5.80 -20.79 -13.52
C ARG A 462 -4.51 -20.10 -13.06
N SER A 463 -4.08 -19.06 -13.74
CA SER A 463 -2.85 -18.31 -13.43
C SER A 463 -2.96 -16.83 -13.81
N GLY A 464 -2.03 -16.01 -13.31
CA GLY A 464 -1.94 -14.59 -13.66
C GLY A 464 -3.05 -13.71 -13.09
N GLY A 465 -3.79 -14.19 -12.08
CA GLY A 465 -4.79 -13.42 -11.35
C GLY A 465 -4.21 -12.56 -10.22
N GLY A 466 -5.08 -11.84 -9.52
CA GLY A 466 -4.70 -10.92 -8.42
C GLY A 466 -4.10 -9.60 -8.91
N GLY A 467 -4.36 -9.23 -10.16
CA GLY A 467 -3.90 -7.98 -10.77
C GLY A 467 -4.63 -7.67 -12.08
N TRP A 468 -4.49 -6.44 -12.57
CA TRP A 468 -5.06 -6.03 -13.85
C TRP A 468 -4.34 -6.70 -15.03
N ARG A 469 -5.08 -7.40 -15.87
CA ARG A 469 -4.60 -8.06 -17.08
C ARG A 469 -5.28 -7.47 -18.31
N SER A 470 -4.50 -6.91 -19.23
CA SER A 470 -5.05 -6.44 -20.51
C SER A 470 -5.53 -7.61 -21.37
N ILE A 471 -6.76 -7.49 -21.90
CA ILE A 471 -7.33 -8.42 -22.87
C ILE A 471 -7.36 -7.81 -24.27
N GLY A 472 -6.94 -6.56 -24.43
CA GLY A 472 -6.81 -5.90 -25.74
C GLY A 472 -7.25 -4.46 -25.75
N SER A 473 -7.18 -3.85 -26.95
CA SER A 473 -7.74 -2.53 -27.24
C SER A 473 -8.83 -2.70 -28.31
N PHE A 474 -9.99 -2.06 -28.07
CA PHE A 474 -11.20 -2.24 -28.87
C PHE A 474 -11.80 -0.89 -29.23
N SER A 475 -12.36 -0.76 -30.42
CA SER A 475 -13.16 0.40 -30.81
C SER A 475 -14.54 0.29 -30.15
N LEU A 476 -14.89 1.24 -29.27
CA LEU A 476 -16.16 1.28 -28.55
C LEU A 476 -17.01 2.47 -29.01
N ASN A 477 -18.35 2.30 -28.99
CA ASN A 477 -19.30 3.37 -29.25
C ASN A 477 -19.49 4.24 -28.00
N ALA A 478 -19.88 5.50 -28.18
CA ALA A 478 -20.32 6.35 -27.06
C ALA A 478 -21.67 5.87 -26.50
N GLY A 479 -21.89 6.06 -25.20
CA GLY A 479 -23.16 5.74 -24.54
C GLY A 479 -22.99 4.78 -23.36
N THR A 480 -24.10 4.54 -22.65
CA THR A 480 -24.16 3.62 -21.51
C THR A 480 -24.73 2.28 -21.95
N TYR A 481 -23.93 1.22 -21.87
CA TYR A 481 -24.34 -0.13 -22.30
C TYR A 481 -23.47 -1.20 -21.63
N ASN A 482 -23.84 -2.46 -21.79
CA ASN A 482 -23.05 -3.61 -21.37
C ASN A 482 -21.81 -3.72 -22.25
N VAL A 483 -20.65 -3.26 -21.75
CA VAL A 483 -19.40 -3.14 -22.52
C VAL A 483 -18.60 -4.44 -22.49
N VAL A 484 -18.54 -5.10 -21.33
CA VAL A 484 -17.79 -6.36 -21.18
C VAL A 484 -18.68 -7.39 -20.52
N GLY A 485 -18.70 -8.60 -21.06
CA GLY A 485 -19.37 -9.75 -20.46
C GLY A 485 -18.40 -10.89 -20.21
N VAL A 486 -18.53 -11.60 -19.11
CA VAL A 486 -17.86 -12.88 -18.87
C VAL A 486 -18.85 -13.98 -19.13
N SER A 487 -18.60 -14.81 -20.15
CA SER A 487 -19.50 -15.91 -20.52
C SER A 487 -19.09 -17.20 -19.83
N ARG A 488 -20.09 -17.95 -19.36
CA ARG A 488 -19.87 -19.32 -18.89
C ARG A 488 -20.00 -20.37 -20.03
N TRP A 489 -20.29 -19.93 -21.25
CA TRP A 489 -20.33 -20.80 -22.42
C TRP A 489 -18.92 -21.03 -22.98
N THR A 490 -18.27 -22.03 -22.44
CA THR A 490 -16.90 -22.41 -22.77
C THR A 490 -16.73 -23.92 -22.74
N ALA A 491 -15.81 -24.43 -23.58
CA ALA A 491 -15.32 -25.81 -23.52
C ALA A 491 -14.20 -25.97 -22.46
N GLY A 492 -13.71 -24.88 -21.88
CA GLY A 492 -12.71 -24.91 -20.81
C GLY A 492 -13.28 -25.56 -19.54
N THR A 493 -12.43 -26.24 -18.79
CA THR A 493 -12.79 -26.88 -17.53
C THR A 493 -12.54 -25.96 -16.35
N GLY A 494 -13.25 -26.16 -15.23
CA GLY A 494 -13.15 -25.38 -14.00
C GLY A 494 -14.12 -24.20 -13.96
N LEU A 495 -14.25 -23.57 -12.78
CA LEU A 495 -15.18 -22.49 -12.54
C LEU A 495 -14.81 -21.22 -13.32
N VAL A 496 -15.77 -20.65 -14.04
CA VAL A 496 -15.61 -19.34 -14.67
C VAL A 496 -15.78 -18.25 -13.63
N ILE A 497 -14.85 -17.31 -13.60
CA ILE A 497 -14.80 -16.23 -12.63
C ILE A 497 -15.10 -14.88 -13.29
N ALA A 498 -15.93 -14.05 -12.65
CA ALA A 498 -16.23 -12.67 -13.01
C ALA A 498 -16.04 -11.80 -11.76
N ASP A 499 -15.07 -10.86 -11.81
CA ASP A 499 -14.66 -10.05 -10.66
C ASP A 499 -14.72 -8.56 -11.02
N ALA A 500 -13.69 -7.99 -11.64
CA ALA A 500 -13.72 -6.59 -12.05
C ALA A 500 -13.19 -6.35 -13.47
N VAL A 501 -13.65 -5.24 -14.08
CA VAL A 501 -13.25 -4.77 -15.41
C VAL A 501 -12.84 -3.31 -15.33
N ARG A 502 -11.73 -2.96 -15.99
CA ARG A 502 -11.29 -1.57 -16.20
C ARG A 502 -11.25 -1.25 -17.68
N ILE A 503 -11.86 -0.13 -18.06
CA ILE A 503 -11.93 0.37 -19.43
C ILE A 503 -11.29 1.74 -19.45
N SER A 504 -10.30 1.94 -20.32
CA SER A 504 -9.53 3.18 -20.41
C SER A 504 -9.43 3.64 -21.85
N LYS A 505 -9.68 4.92 -22.12
CA LYS A 505 -9.55 5.49 -23.46
C LYS A 505 -8.06 5.60 -23.81
N VAL A 506 -7.68 5.08 -24.99
CA VAL A 506 -6.31 5.15 -25.50
C VAL A 506 -6.05 6.48 -26.19
#